data_fc41222f5ba7305f9c3c0e46bf9a0013
#
_entry.id   fc41222f5ba7305f9c3c0e46bf9a0013
#
_cell.length_a   1.000
_cell.length_b   1.000
_cell.length_c   1.000
_cell.angle_alpha   90.00
_cell.angle_beta   90.00
_cell.angle_gamma   90.00
#
_symmetry.space_group_name_H-M   'P 1'
#
loop_
_entity.id
_entity.type
_entity.pdbx_description
1 polymer ?
#
loop_
_entity_poly.entity_id
_entity_poly.type
_entity_poly.pdbx_seq_one_letter_code
_entity_poly.pdbx_strand_id
1 'polypeptide(L)'
;MWLVKSLKSIWNMASSQRLLSLDILRGITVAGMILVNNGWGESFEMLQHSKWNGMTPCDLVFPFFLFIMGISCYLSLVKSEFKPTPKVVRRIIKRTVLLFVIGLFINWFDHAIEGDLLCFGHLRIWAVMQRIALCYGIVSLFALFCNHKYTIHTIIALLAIYTAILVFGNGYAEDASVNFLAQADLNIFGYDHIYHKSPVDPEGLVATISSVAHVLLGFYCGMLIRQKETIEQKVIALFVVGTVLVIGGYLLSYGLPLNKRIWSPSYVMMTCGLASLLQAFLMYMIDIQKKSGWTTFFHVFGVNALALYVSSELLQILLKNIGLSEMVYNGIHAVIEPLKWASLAYAIYFVLLNFVIGYVLYRKKIYIKL
;
A
#
# COMPACT_ATOMS: atom_id res chain seq x y z
N MET A 1 -33.85 31.95 -2.74
CA MET A 1 -33.70 30.95 -1.64
C MET A 1 -33.91 29.51 -2.10
N TRP A 2 -34.84 29.24 -3.03
CA TRP A 2 -35.10 27.89 -3.57
C TRP A 2 -34.00 27.35 -4.50
N LEU A 3 -33.46 28.18 -5.38
CA LEU A 3 -32.33 27.86 -6.29
C LEU A 3 -31.04 27.49 -5.52
N VAL A 4 -30.74 28.15 -4.40
CA VAL A 4 -29.56 27.88 -3.57
C VAL A 4 -29.70 26.56 -2.80
N LYS A 5 -30.94 26.20 -2.41
CA LYS A 5 -31.23 24.88 -1.82
C LYS A 5 -31.14 23.75 -2.86
N SER A 6 -31.62 23.98 -4.09
CA SER A 6 -31.51 23.03 -5.21
C SER A 6 -30.07 22.82 -5.63
N LEU A 7 -29.25 23.85 -5.75
CA LEU A 7 -27.83 23.77 -6.05
C LEU A 7 -27.05 23.07 -4.93
N LYS A 8 -27.37 23.32 -3.64
CA LYS A 8 -26.78 22.57 -2.52
C LYS A 8 -27.19 21.10 -2.49
N SER A 9 -28.43 20.76 -2.90
CA SER A 9 -28.84 19.35 -2.97
C SER A 9 -28.19 18.60 -4.14
N ILE A 10 -28.05 19.24 -5.30
CA ILE A 10 -27.30 18.72 -6.46
C ILE A 10 -25.82 18.60 -6.11
N TRP A 11 -25.26 19.57 -5.39
CA TRP A 11 -23.88 19.54 -4.91
C TRP A 11 -23.64 18.41 -3.89
N ASN A 12 -24.59 18.18 -2.98
CA ASN A 12 -24.54 17.08 -2.01
C ASN A 12 -24.77 15.70 -2.66
N MET A 13 -25.55 15.58 -3.73
CA MET A 13 -25.71 14.32 -4.46
C MET A 13 -24.48 13.97 -5.29
N ALA A 14 -23.81 14.94 -5.93
CA ALA A 14 -22.53 14.73 -6.61
C ALA A 14 -21.38 14.42 -5.63
N SER A 15 -21.49 14.83 -4.36
CA SER A 15 -20.45 14.64 -3.34
C SER A 15 -20.43 13.25 -2.68
N SER A 16 -21.40 12.38 -2.97
CA SER A 16 -21.60 11.11 -2.25
C SER A 16 -21.38 9.86 -3.11
N GLN A 17 -21.08 9.95 -4.40
CA GLN A 17 -20.80 8.75 -5.19
C GLN A 17 -19.42 8.18 -4.85
N ARG A 18 -19.42 7.05 -4.14
CA ARG A 18 -18.26 6.20 -3.92
C ARG A 18 -17.75 5.73 -5.30
N LEU A 19 -16.49 6.03 -5.61
CA LEU A 19 -15.90 5.62 -6.89
C LEU A 19 -15.65 4.11 -6.84
N LEU A 20 -16.43 3.37 -7.64
CA LEU A 20 -16.30 1.91 -7.71
C LEU A 20 -14.90 1.52 -8.20
N SER A 21 -14.37 2.22 -9.20
CA SER A 21 -13.02 2.00 -9.73
C SER A 21 -11.92 2.07 -8.66
N LEU A 22 -12.04 2.96 -7.67
CA LEU A 22 -11.08 3.05 -6.58
C LEU A 22 -11.16 1.86 -5.61
N ASP A 23 -12.37 1.36 -5.34
CA ASP A 23 -12.54 0.14 -4.53
C ASP A 23 -12.01 -1.08 -5.29
N ILE A 24 -12.19 -1.13 -6.61
CA ILE A 24 -11.65 -2.21 -7.45
C ILE A 24 -10.13 -2.16 -7.49
N LEU A 25 -9.51 -0.99 -7.67
CA LEU A 25 -8.05 -0.87 -7.62
C LEU A 25 -7.50 -1.35 -6.26
N ARG A 26 -8.15 -0.97 -5.17
CA ARG A 26 -7.78 -1.45 -3.82
C ARG A 26 -7.91 -2.96 -3.71
N GLY A 27 -8.96 -3.55 -4.27
CA GLY A 27 -9.17 -5.00 -4.30
C GLY A 27 -8.14 -5.74 -5.13
N ILE A 28 -7.81 -5.24 -6.32
CA ILE A 28 -6.71 -5.77 -7.15
C ILE A 28 -5.39 -5.76 -6.36
N THR A 29 -5.12 -4.65 -5.69
CA THR A 29 -3.89 -4.48 -4.91
C THR A 29 -3.81 -5.47 -3.75
N VAL A 30 -4.88 -5.65 -2.97
CA VAL A 30 -4.90 -6.59 -1.83
C VAL A 30 -4.85 -8.04 -2.31
N ALA A 31 -5.61 -8.40 -3.35
CA ALA A 31 -5.53 -9.73 -3.93
C ALA A 31 -4.11 -10.02 -4.48
N GLY A 32 -3.49 -9.00 -5.11
CA GLY A 32 -2.10 -9.07 -5.56
C GLY A 32 -1.10 -9.24 -4.41
N MET A 33 -1.27 -8.50 -3.29
CA MET A 33 -0.42 -8.67 -2.09
C MET A 33 -0.53 -10.09 -1.53
N ILE A 34 -1.74 -10.63 -1.42
CA ILE A 34 -1.95 -12.01 -0.97
C ILE A 34 -1.29 -13.00 -1.93
N LEU A 35 -1.41 -12.77 -3.25
CA LEU A 35 -0.81 -13.65 -4.26
C LEU A 35 0.72 -13.70 -4.14
N VAL A 36 1.38 -12.53 -4.08
CA VAL A 36 2.85 -12.47 -4.11
C VAL A 36 3.50 -12.84 -2.78
N ASN A 37 2.80 -12.66 -1.65
CA ASN A 37 3.30 -13.01 -0.33
C ASN A 37 3.17 -14.50 -0.01
N ASN A 38 2.33 -15.24 -0.74
CA ASN A 38 1.98 -16.62 -0.41
C ASN A 38 2.45 -17.67 -1.45
N GLY A 39 3.48 -17.36 -2.25
CA GLY A 39 4.15 -18.37 -3.04
C GLY A 39 4.85 -19.41 -2.12
N TRP A 40 4.83 -20.69 -2.47
CA TRP A 40 5.52 -21.74 -1.76
C TRP A 40 6.56 -22.40 -2.66
N GLY A 41 7.78 -22.58 -2.16
CA GLY A 41 8.88 -23.12 -2.97
C GLY A 41 9.38 -22.16 -4.05
N GLU A 42 9.73 -22.68 -5.22
CA GLU A 42 10.26 -21.89 -6.32
C GLU A 42 9.13 -21.18 -7.07
N SER A 43 9.22 -19.86 -7.20
CA SER A 43 8.22 -19.03 -7.91
C SER A 43 8.78 -18.34 -9.14
N PHE A 44 7.89 -17.88 -10.03
CA PHE A 44 8.27 -17.06 -11.19
C PHE A 44 8.94 -15.76 -10.73
N GLU A 45 9.94 -15.30 -11.47
CA GLU A 45 10.68 -14.05 -11.15
C GLU A 45 9.77 -12.83 -11.04
N MET A 46 8.72 -12.74 -11.84
CA MET A 46 7.74 -11.66 -11.77
C MET A 46 6.95 -11.61 -10.46
N LEU A 47 6.90 -12.72 -9.71
CA LEU A 47 6.24 -12.82 -8.41
C LEU A 47 7.23 -12.72 -7.24
N GLN A 48 8.51 -12.56 -7.53
CA GLN A 48 9.56 -12.34 -6.54
C GLN A 48 9.93 -10.86 -6.48
N HIS A 49 10.37 -10.41 -5.32
CA HIS A 49 10.95 -9.07 -5.19
C HIS A 49 12.29 -8.97 -5.91
N SER A 50 12.54 -7.82 -6.51
CA SER A 50 13.87 -7.47 -7.01
C SER A 50 14.93 -7.66 -5.90
N LYS A 51 16.07 -8.25 -6.24
CA LYS A 51 17.13 -8.53 -5.27
C LYS A 51 17.65 -7.25 -4.63
N TRP A 52 17.97 -6.24 -5.45
CA TRP A 52 18.39 -4.91 -5.01
C TRP A 52 17.86 -3.85 -5.95
N ASN A 53 18.58 -3.45 -6.98
CA ASN A 53 18.11 -2.51 -7.98
C ASN A 53 17.19 -3.19 -9.00
N GLY A 54 16.21 -2.43 -9.50
CA GLY A 54 15.19 -2.89 -10.41
C GLY A 54 13.81 -2.91 -9.78
N MET A 55 12.84 -3.40 -10.54
CA MET A 55 11.44 -3.48 -10.13
C MET A 55 10.77 -4.61 -10.88
N THR A 56 10.08 -5.49 -10.15
CA THR A 56 9.23 -6.54 -10.69
C THR A 56 7.75 -6.19 -10.49
N PRO A 57 6.82 -6.88 -11.14
CA PRO A 57 5.38 -6.71 -10.86
C PRO A 57 5.01 -6.93 -9.39
N CYS A 58 5.71 -7.83 -8.69
CA CYS A 58 5.57 -8.05 -7.24
C CYS A 58 5.84 -6.76 -6.44
N ASP A 59 6.78 -5.93 -6.91
CA ASP A 59 7.15 -4.70 -6.23
C ASP A 59 6.14 -3.55 -6.41
N LEU A 60 5.08 -3.72 -7.20
CA LEU A 60 4.04 -2.71 -7.43
C LEU A 60 2.92 -2.75 -6.40
N VAL A 61 2.64 -3.91 -5.78
CA VAL A 61 1.42 -4.10 -5.00
C VAL A 61 1.38 -3.25 -3.74
N PHE A 62 2.44 -3.20 -2.95
CA PHE A 62 2.48 -2.39 -1.73
C PHE A 62 2.51 -0.87 -2.01
N PRO A 63 3.34 -0.35 -2.94
CA PRO A 63 3.26 1.06 -3.33
C PRO A 63 1.87 1.48 -3.84
N PHE A 64 1.22 0.65 -4.63
CA PHE A 64 -0.15 0.94 -5.08
C PHE A 64 -1.12 1.08 -3.91
N PHE A 65 -0.98 0.24 -2.88
CA PHE A 65 -1.78 0.35 -1.67
C PHE A 65 -1.54 1.69 -0.95
N LEU A 66 -0.30 2.14 -0.82
CA LEU A 66 0.04 3.44 -0.22
C LEU A 66 -0.52 4.61 -1.05
N PHE A 67 -0.43 4.53 -2.38
CA PHE A 67 -1.02 5.52 -3.27
C PHE A 67 -2.54 5.63 -3.10
N ILE A 68 -3.25 4.50 -3.10
CA ILE A 68 -4.70 4.43 -2.88
C ILE A 68 -5.07 4.95 -1.48
N MET A 69 -4.24 4.68 -0.47
CA MET A 69 -4.42 5.22 0.87
C MET A 69 -4.36 6.74 0.86
N GLY A 70 -3.45 7.35 0.10
CA GLY A 70 -3.37 8.80 -0.09
C GLY A 70 -4.64 9.39 -0.70
N ILE A 71 -5.15 8.80 -1.81
CA ILE A 71 -6.44 9.21 -2.41
C ILE A 71 -7.56 9.12 -1.38
N SER A 72 -7.63 7.99 -0.67
CA SER A 72 -8.67 7.72 0.32
C SER A 72 -8.61 8.67 1.52
N CYS A 73 -7.41 9.06 1.94
CA CYS A 73 -7.17 10.05 2.99
C CYS A 73 -7.78 11.40 2.60
N TYR A 74 -7.47 11.91 1.40
CA TYR A 74 -8.06 13.15 0.90
C TYR A 74 -9.59 13.07 0.87
N LEU A 75 -10.15 12.07 0.20
CA LEU A 75 -11.61 11.91 0.04
C LEU A 75 -12.35 11.73 1.38
N SER A 76 -11.70 11.15 2.37
CA SER A 76 -12.26 11.02 3.72
C SER A 76 -12.29 12.33 4.47
N LEU A 77 -11.19 13.11 4.43
CA LEU A 77 -11.05 14.36 5.18
C LEU A 77 -11.81 15.53 4.57
N VAL A 78 -12.08 15.52 3.26
CA VAL A 78 -13.01 16.47 2.62
C VAL A 78 -14.35 16.54 3.34
N LYS A 79 -14.85 15.41 3.85
CA LYS A 79 -16.14 15.34 4.57
C LYS A 79 -16.14 16.15 5.87
N SER A 80 -14.98 16.38 6.47
CA SER A 80 -14.78 17.22 7.64
C SER A 80 -14.27 18.62 7.28
N GLU A 81 -14.28 18.97 5.98
CA GLU A 81 -13.77 20.27 5.48
C GLU A 81 -12.34 20.55 5.96
N PHE A 82 -11.55 19.49 6.19
CA PHE A 82 -10.18 19.55 6.73
C PHE A 82 -10.06 20.36 8.05
N LYS A 83 -11.17 20.49 8.81
CA LYS A 83 -11.14 21.20 10.10
C LYS A 83 -10.48 20.32 11.17
N PRO A 84 -9.44 20.82 11.86
CA PRO A 84 -8.72 20.09 12.90
C PRO A 84 -9.52 20.06 14.22
N THR A 85 -10.73 19.49 14.18
CA THR A 85 -11.54 19.32 15.40
C THR A 85 -10.96 18.20 16.27
N PRO A 86 -11.09 18.28 17.62
CA PRO A 86 -10.60 17.23 18.52
C PRO A 86 -11.10 15.82 18.14
N LYS A 87 -12.34 15.73 17.64
CA LYS A 87 -12.94 14.47 17.18
C LYS A 87 -12.21 13.89 15.95
N VAL A 88 -11.83 14.73 14.98
CA VAL A 88 -11.12 14.31 13.77
C VAL A 88 -9.69 13.91 14.12
N VAL A 89 -8.98 14.74 14.89
CA VAL A 89 -7.60 14.47 15.33
C VAL A 89 -7.54 13.16 16.14
N ARG A 90 -8.44 12.99 17.14
CA ARG A 90 -8.50 11.75 17.93
C ARG A 90 -8.75 10.52 17.05
N ARG A 91 -9.59 10.63 16.01
CA ARG A 91 -9.84 9.51 15.07
C ARG A 91 -8.58 9.17 14.29
N ILE A 92 -7.82 10.16 13.81
CA ILE A 92 -6.57 9.94 13.09
C ILE A 92 -5.56 9.25 14.00
N ILE A 93 -5.33 9.78 15.20
CA ILE A 93 -4.38 9.20 16.16
C ILE A 93 -4.79 7.78 16.53
N LYS A 94 -6.07 7.57 16.88
CA LYS A 94 -6.57 6.23 17.21
C LYS A 94 -6.32 5.23 16.07
N ARG A 95 -6.59 5.62 14.83
CA ARG A 95 -6.38 4.75 13.66
C ARG A 95 -4.89 4.48 13.44
N THR A 96 -4.04 5.49 13.55
CA THR A 96 -2.58 5.34 13.44
C THR A 96 -2.05 4.35 14.47
N VAL A 97 -2.43 4.52 15.75
CA VAL A 97 -2.02 3.63 16.83
C VAL A 97 -2.54 2.21 16.63
N LEU A 98 -3.82 2.05 16.25
CA LEU A 98 -4.38 0.72 16.00
C LEU A 98 -3.67 0.00 14.86
N LEU A 99 -3.37 0.67 13.75
CA LEU A 99 -2.63 0.09 12.63
C LEU A 99 -1.23 -0.35 13.05
N PHE A 100 -0.55 0.48 13.86
CA PHE A 100 0.78 0.16 14.38
C PHE A 100 0.75 -1.06 15.30
N VAL A 101 -0.20 -1.09 16.23
CA VAL A 101 -0.38 -2.21 17.17
C VAL A 101 -0.78 -3.51 16.44
N ILE A 102 -1.63 -3.44 15.42
CA ILE A 102 -1.96 -4.61 14.60
C ILE A 102 -0.70 -5.17 13.94
N GLY A 103 0.19 -4.32 13.43
CA GLY A 103 1.46 -4.77 12.86
C GLY A 103 2.37 -5.45 13.89
N LEU A 104 2.49 -4.90 15.10
CA LEU A 104 3.21 -5.54 16.21
C LEU A 104 2.56 -6.88 16.59
N PHE A 105 1.23 -6.94 16.60
CA PHE A 105 0.50 -8.17 16.90
C PHE A 105 0.77 -9.27 15.87
N ILE A 106 0.84 -8.95 14.57
CA ILE A 106 1.18 -9.92 13.52
C ILE A 106 2.58 -10.49 13.76
N ASN A 107 3.57 -9.61 14.00
CA ASN A 107 4.95 -10.03 14.27
C ASN A 107 5.05 -10.86 15.56
N TRP A 108 4.35 -10.47 16.61
CA TRP A 108 4.27 -11.23 17.86
C TRP A 108 3.60 -12.60 17.66
N PHE A 109 2.52 -12.65 16.87
CA PHE A 109 1.76 -13.87 16.62
C PHE A 109 2.61 -14.95 15.90
N ASP A 110 3.53 -14.54 15.02
CA ASP A 110 4.47 -15.45 14.34
C ASP A 110 5.36 -16.18 15.37
N HIS A 111 5.93 -15.44 16.33
CA HIS A 111 6.73 -16.03 17.41
C HIS A 111 5.88 -16.81 18.44
N ALA A 112 4.72 -16.26 18.78
CA ALA A 112 3.85 -16.84 19.82
C ALA A 112 3.33 -18.23 19.43
N ILE A 113 3.04 -18.48 18.14
CA ILE A 113 2.55 -19.75 17.66
C ILE A 113 3.67 -20.81 17.62
N GLU A 114 4.93 -20.40 17.57
CA GLU A 114 6.12 -21.25 17.71
C GLU A 114 6.47 -21.54 19.17
N GLY A 115 5.70 -20.99 20.13
CA GLY A 115 5.86 -21.22 21.58
C GLY A 115 6.61 -20.11 22.31
N ASP A 116 7.11 -19.08 21.62
CA ASP A 116 7.79 -17.93 22.23
C ASP A 116 6.83 -16.77 22.49
N LEU A 117 6.10 -16.85 23.60
CA LEU A 117 5.14 -15.81 24.00
C LEU A 117 5.81 -14.52 24.52
N LEU A 118 7.08 -14.60 24.96
CA LEU A 118 7.81 -13.48 25.55
C LEU A 118 8.89 -12.93 24.63
N CYS A 119 8.71 -13.02 23.32
CA CYS A 119 9.63 -12.61 22.26
C CYS A 119 9.93 -11.10 22.20
N PHE A 120 9.55 -10.31 23.22
CA PHE A 120 9.68 -8.85 23.18
C PHE A 120 11.12 -8.35 23.01
N GLY A 121 12.13 -9.15 23.41
CA GLY A 121 13.55 -8.82 23.26
C GLY A 121 14.08 -8.93 21.83
N HIS A 122 13.38 -9.63 20.93
CA HIS A 122 13.74 -9.82 19.52
C HIS A 122 12.54 -9.67 18.56
N LEU A 123 11.50 -8.98 19.01
CA LEU A 123 10.33 -8.69 18.21
C LEU A 123 10.67 -7.62 17.17
N ARG A 124 10.50 -7.92 15.88
CA ARG A 124 10.64 -6.93 14.80
C ARG A 124 9.64 -5.80 14.99
N ILE A 125 10.12 -4.55 15.04
CA ILE A 125 9.29 -3.37 15.27
C ILE A 125 8.73 -2.83 13.94
N TRP A 126 9.55 -2.74 12.90
CA TRP A 126 9.14 -2.20 11.62
C TRP A 126 8.64 -3.28 10.67
N ALA A 127 7.48 -3.05 10.07
CA ALA A 127 6.90 -3.89 9.03
C ALA A 127 5.90 -3.06 8.20
N VAL A 128 5.25 -3.70 7.24
CA VAL A 128 4.29 -3.09 6.32
C VAL A 128 3.20 -2.29 7.03
N MET A 129 2.60 -2.84 8.09
CA MET A 129 1.51 -2.18 8.82
C MET A 129 1.95 -0.92 9.57
N GLN A 130 3.16 -0.93 10.16
CA GLN A 130 3.73 0.21 10.84
C GLN A 130 4.04 1.34 9.86
N ARG A 131 4.58 1.02 8.68
CA ARG A 131 4.77 2.01 7.61
C ARG A 131 3.44 2.62 7.16
N ILE A 132 2.40 1.79 6.94
CA ILE A 132 1.04 2.25 6.63
C ILE A 132 0.54 3.20 7.73
N ALA A 133 0.70 2.82 8.99
CA ALA A 133 0.26 3.61 10.14
C ALA A 133 0.90 5.00 10.17
N LEU A 134 2.24 5.07 10.07
CA LEU A 134 2.97 6.33 10.11
C LEU A 134 2.65 7.21 8.90
N CYS A 135 2.67 6.65 7.68
CA CYS A 135 2.34 7.41 6.49
C CYS A 135 0.90 7.95 6.54
N TYR A 136 -0.07 7.14 7.00
CA TYR A 136 -1.45 7.59 7.21
C TYR A 136 -1.53 8.73 8.22
N GLY A 137 -0.89 8.57 9.38
CA GLY A 137 -0.89 9.56 10.46
C GLY A 137 -0.30 10.89 9.99
N ILE A 138 0.91 10.86 9.44
CA ILE A 138 1.64 12.05 8.99
C ILE A 138 0.87 12.78 7.88
N VAL A 139 0.41 12.06 6.84
CA VAL A 139 -0.32 12.69 5.74
C VAL A 139 -1.70 13.20 6.18
N SER A 140 -2.38 12.51 7.10
CA SER A 140 -3.65 12.99 7.65
C SER A 140 -3.48 14.25 8.49
N LEU A 141 -2.40 14.35 9.29
CA LEU A 141 -2.08 15.56 10.04
C LEU A 141 -1.65 16.69 9.11
N PHE A 142 -0.82 16.42 8.11
CA PHE A 142 -0.50 17.38 7.05
C PHE A 142 -1.77 17.95 6.43
N ALA A 143 -2.74 17.12 6.10
CA ALA A 143 -4.00 17.53 5.50
C ALA A 143 -4.85 18.45 6.39
N LEU A 144 -4.72 18.36 7.72
CA LEU A 144 -5.45 19.20 8.67
C LEU A 144 -4.75 20.54 8.96
N PHE A 145 -3.42 20.54 8.99
CA PHE A 145 -2.66 21.68 9.50
C PHE A 145 -1.90 22.46 8.42
N CYS A 146 -1.70 21.87 7.23
CA CYS A 146 -0.99 22.52 6.14
C CYS A 146 -1.94 22.95 5.02
N ASN A 147 -1.57 24.02 4.32
CA ASN A 147 -2.33 24.44 3.16
C ASN A 147 -2.02 23.54 1.95
N HIS A 148 -3.06 22.96 1.37
CA HIS A 148 -2.95 21.98 0.28
C HIS A 148 -2.32 22.52 -1.00
N LYS A 149 -2.27 23.86 -1.19
CA LYS A 149 -1.53 24.46 -2.31
C LYS A 149 -0.03 24.12 -2.29
N TYR A 150 0.51 23.82 -1.11
CA TYR A 150 1.92 23.44 -0.94
C TYR A 150 2.18 21.94 -1.07
N THR A 151 1.16 21.11 -1.36
CA THR A 151 1.32 19.64 -1.43
C THR A 151 2.43 19.23 -2.39
N ILE A 152 2.46 19.77 -3.61
CA ILE A 152 3.52 19.48 -4.60
C ILE A 152 4.89 19.93 -4.10
N HIS A 153 5.00 21.12 -3.52
CA HIS A 153 6.27 21.62 -2.97
C HIS A 153 6.78 20.72 -1.83
N THR A 154 5.86 20.26 -0.98
CA THR A 154 6.20 19.31 0.11
C THR A 154 6.69 17.97 -0.45
N ILE A 155 6.03 17.43 -1.48
CA ILE A 155 6.47 16.20 -2.15
C ILE A 155 7.90 16.36 -2.71
N ILE A 156 8.13 17.43 -3.47
CA ILE A 156 9.45 17.72 -4.05
C ILE A 156 10.50 17.88 -2.95
N ALA A 157 10.20 18.63 -1.89
CA ALA A 157 11.11 18.83 -0.77
C ALA A 157 11.48 17.51 -0.06
N LEU A 158 10.47 16.66 0.23
CA LEU A 158 10.71 15.35 0.86
C LEU A 158 11.56 14.44 -0.03
N LEU A 159 11.26 14.37 -1.33
CA LEU A 159 12.04 13.56 -2.26
C LEU A 159 13.46 14.11 -2.44
N ALA A 160 13.65 15.45 -2.48
CA ALA A 160 14.97 16.07 -2.57
C ALA A 160 15.81 15.83 -1.31
N ILE A 161 15.22 16.02 -0.12
CA ILE A 161 15.88 15.72 1.16
C ILE A 161 16.27 14.24 1.21
N TYR A 162 15.36 13.36 0.83
CA TYR A 162 15.61 11.92 0.85
C TYR A 162 16.67 11.52 -0.18
N THR A 163 16.69 12.14 -1.36
CA THR A 163 17.77 11.97 -2.35
C THR A 163 19.12 12.37 -1.75
N ALA A 164 19.19 13.50 -1.07
CA ALA A 164 20.43 13.92 -0.41
C ALA A 164 20.88 12.89 0.66
N ILE A 165 19.95 12.37 1.47
CA ILE A 165 20.24 11.30 2.44
C ILE A 165 20.80 10.05 1.73
N LEU A 166 20.21 9.63 0.61
CA LEU A 166 20.67 8.46 -0.14
C LEU A 166 22.06 8.67 -0.76
N VAL A 167 22.32 9.85 -1.34
CA VAL A 167 23.59 10.16 -2.01
C VAL A 167 24.72 10.31 -1.00
N PHE A 168 24.54 11.12 0.05
CA PHE A 168 25.57 11.38 1.05
C PHE A 168 25.72 10.25 2.08
N GLY A 169 24.66 9.46 2.29
CA GLY A 169 24.63 8.35 3.23
C GLY A 169 24.87 6.97 2.59
N ASN A 170 25.42 6.91 1.37
CA ASN A 170 25.63 5.64 0.65
C ASN A 170 24.40 4.73 0.62
N GLY A 171 23.19 5.30 0.50
CA GLY A 171 21.94 4.56 0.62
C GLY A 171 21.73 3.46 -0.43
N TYR A 172 22.46 3.49 -1.54
CA TYR A 172 22.46 2.46 -2.57
C TYR A 172 23.48 1.32 -2.35
N ALA A 173 24.32 1.41 -1.31
CA ALA A 173 25.26 0.35 -0.99
C ALA A 173 24.52 -0.89 -0.46
N GLU A 174 24.92 -2.07 -0.93
CA GLU A 174 24.42 -3.36 -0.44
C GLU A 174 25.11 -3.80 0.86
N ASP A 175 26.18 -3.12 1.24
CA ASP A 175 26.85 -3.33 2.51
C ASP A 175 26.18 -2.51 3.61
N ALA A 176 25.55 -3.20 4.56
CA ALA A 176 24.85 -2.60 5.69
C ALA A 176 25.80 -1.76 6.59
N SER A 177 27.10 -2.05 6.61
CA SER A 177 28.09 -1.35 7.45
C SER A 177 28.35 0.09 7.01
N VAL A 178 28.15 0.39 5.72
CA VAL A 178 28.37 1.73 5.13
C VAL A 178 27.06 2.42 4.72
N ASN A 179 25.94 1.69 4.71
CA ASN A 179 24.64 2.21 4.33
C ASN A 179 23.98 2.95 5.50
N PHE A 180 23.80 4.25 5.36
CA PHE A 180 23.22 5.10 6.41
C PHE A 180 21.82 4.63 6.88
N LEU A 181 20.98 4.10 5.97
CA LEU A 181 19.64 3.62 6.34
C LEU A 181 19.75 2.43 7.29
N ALA A 182 20.62 1.47 6.97
CA ALA A 182 20.87 0.29 7.81
C ALA A 182 21.42 0.71 9.17
N GLN A 183 22.43 1.61 9.18
CA GLN A 183 23.05 2.08 10.42
C GLN A 183 22.07 2.88 11.29
N ALA A 184 21.22 3.70 10.69
CA ALA A 184 20.20 4.44 11.44
C ALA A 184 19.20 3.51 12.12
N ASP A 185 18.68 2.50 11.40
CA ASP A 185 17.74 1.53 11.97
C ASP A 185 18.42 0.67 13.06
N LEU A 186 19.67 0.22 12.83
CA LEU A 186 20.46 -0.52 13.80
C LEU A 186 20.71 0.27 15.10
N ASN A 187 21.09 1.54 14.98
CA ASN A 187 21.40 2.40 16.13
C ASN A 187 20.16 2.77 16.94
N ILE A 188 18.98 2.90 16.29
CA ILE A 188 17.74 3.31 16.97
C ILE A 188 17.03 2.12 17.59
N PHE A 189 16.95 0.98 16.90
CA PHE A 189 16.13 -0.16 17.32
C PHE A 189 16.94 -1.34 17.86
N GLY A 190 18.24 -1.40 17.56
CA GLY A 190 19.09 -2.55 17.87
C GLY A 190 18.93 -3.68 16.85
N TYR A 191 19.91 -4.58 16.85
CA TYR A 191 20.00 -5.68 15.90
C TYR A 191 18.75 -6.57 15.92
N ASP A 192 18.26 -6.95 17.10
CA ASP A 192 17.19 -7.95 17.28
C ASP A 192 15.80 -7.46 16.82
N HIS A 193 15.64 -6.16 16.55
CA HIS A 193 14.35 -5.55 16.21
C HIS A 193 14.18 -5.13 14.75
N ILE A 194 15.17 -5.44 13.90
CA ILE A 194 15.19 -5.08 12.47
C ILE A 194 15.06 -6.32 11.57
N TYR A 195 14.87 -6.10 10.27
CA TYR A 195 14.77 -7.17 9.28
C TYR A 195 16.15 -7.66 8.81
N HIS A 196 16.44 -8.97 8.94
CA HIS A 196 17.76 -9.55 8.68
C HIS A 196 17.96 -10.17 7.29
N LYS A 197 16.88 -10.34 6.50
CA LYS A 197 16.98 -10.97 5.16
C LYS A 197 17.33 -9.98 4.05
N SER A 198 17.81 -8.78 4.39
CA SER A 198 18.16 -7.72 3.46
C SER A 198 19.22 -6.80 4.09
N PRO A 199 20.09 -6.17 3.29
CA PRO A 199 21.07 -5.19 3.76
C PRO A 199 20.44 -4.03 4.55
N VAL A 200 19.25 -3.60 4.17
CA VAL A 200 18.45 -2.58 4.87
C VAL A 200 17.08 -3.14 5.21
N ASP A 201 16.43 -2.65 6.25
CA ASP A 201 15.02 -2.95 6.50
C ASP A 201 14.17 -2.26 5.43
N PRO A 202 13.42 -3.02 4.58
CA PRO A 202 12.61 -2.42 3.52
C PRO A 202 11.51 -1.48 4.04
N GLU A 203 11.11 -1.64 5.29
CA GLU A 203 10.14 -0.80 5.99
C GLU A 203 10.78 0.15 7.00
N GLY A 204 12.13 0.33 6.98
CA GLY A 204 12.91 1.12 7.92
C GLY A 204 12.45 2.57 8.08
N LEU A 205 12.86 3.18 9.21
CA LEU A 205 12.37 4.49 9.64
C LEU A 205 12.71 5.60 8.65
N VAL A 206 13.96 5.67 8.18
CA VAL A 206 14.44 6.73 7.29
C VAL A 206 13.72 6.70 5.94
N ALA A 207 13.49 5.49 5.38
CA ALA A 207 12.74 5.31 4.14
C ALA A 207 11.26 5.73 4.24
N THR A 208 10.74 5.93 5.45
CA THR A 208 9.39 6.46 5.67
C THR A 208 9.25 7.89 5.13
N ILE A 209 10.32 8.69 5.07
CA ILE A 209 10.31 10.04 4.47
C ILE A 209 9.83 9.97 3.01
N SER A 210 10.42 9.09 2.23
CA SER A 210 10.05 8.87 0.83
C SER A 210 8.66 8.22 0.69
N SER A 211 8.29 7.34 1.62
CA SER A 211 6.96 6.74 1.66
C SER A 211 5.86 7.76 1.98
N VAL A 212 6.13 8.77 2.81
CA VAL A 212 5.21 9.91 3.04
C VAL A 212 5.01 10.71 1.76
N ALA A 213 6.09 11.00 1.01
CA ALA A 213 5.98 11.66 -0.30
C ALA A 213 5.13 10.83 -1.28
N HIS A 214 5.27 9.51 -1.26
CA HIS A 214 4.46 8.58 -2.04
C HIS A 214 2.96 8.72 -1.72
N VAL A 215 2.60 8.70 -0.43
CA VAL A 215 1.20 8.85 0.00
C VAL A 215 0.67 10.25 -0.30
N LEU A 216 1.52 11.30 -0.21
CA LEU A 216 1.16 12.66 -0.62
C LEU A 216 0.89 12.78 -2.13
N LEU A 217 1.58 12.01 -2.98
CA LEU A 217 1.24 11.91 -4.42
C LEU A 217 -0.16 11.32 -4.62
N GLY A 218 -0.49 10.27 -3.89
CA GLY A 218 -1.85 9.73 -3.87
C GLY A 218 -2.87 10.76 -3.35
N PHE A 219 -2.55 11.49 -2.29
CA PHE A 219 -3.38 12.56 -1.75
C PHE A 219 -3.62 13.67 -2.78
N TYR A 220 -2.59 14.08 -3.53
CA TYR A 220 -2.69 15.04 -4.63
C TYR A 220 -3.61 14.52 -5.74
N CYS A 221 -3.49 13.26 -6.13
CA CYS A 221 -4.43 12.64 -7.09
C CYS A 221 -5.87 12.62 -6.57
N GLY A 222 -6.07 12.37 -5.27
CA GLY A 222 -7.37 12.51 -4.60
C GLY A 222 -7.95 13.92 -4.69
N MET A 223 -7.09 14.94 -4.55
CA MET A 223 -7.46 16.36 -4.73
C MET A 223 -7.91 16.60 -6.19
N LEU A 224 -7.16 16.15 -7.18
CA LEU A 224 -7.53 16.27 -8.59
C LEU A 224 -8.89 15.60 -8.90
N ILE A 225 -9.10 14.38 -8.42
CA ILE A 225 -10.37 13.65 -8.58
C ILE A 225 -11.54 14.46 -8.00
N ARG A 226 -11.33 15.18 -6.91
CA ARG A 226 -12.38 15.97 -6.27
C ARG A 226 -12.63 17.31 -6.95
N GLN A 227 -11.59 17.95 -7.47
CA GLN A 227 -11.67 19.27 -8.11
C GLN A 227 -12.28 19.23 -9.52
N LYS A 228 -12.15 18.10 -10.22
CA LYS A 228 -12.71 17.96 -11.57
C LYS A 228 -14.21 17.63 -11.51
N GLU A 229 -14.97 18.22 -12.41
CA GLU A 229 -16.43 18.08 -12.43
C GLU A 229 -16.86 16.76 -13.09
N THR A 230 -16.36 16.48 -14.29
CA THR A 230 -16.75 15.28 -15.06
C THR A 230 -15.77 14.12 -14.83
N ILE A 231 -16.25 12.89 -15.06
CA ILE A 231 -15.42 11.70 -14.90
C ILE A 231 -14.29 11.69 -15.95
N GLU A 232 -14.56 12.17 -17.15
CA GLU A 232 -13.58 12.27 -18.24
C GLU A 232 -12.42 13.21 -17.83
N GLN A 233 -12.74 14.35 -17.25
CA GLN A 233 -11.71 15.28 -16.76
C GLN A 233 -10.85 14.66 -15.65
N LYS A 234 -11.44 13.83 -14.78
CA LYS A 234 -10.72 13.10 -13.73
C LYS A 234 -9.77 12.08 -14.37
N VAL A 235 -10.26 11.33 -15.37
CA VAL A 235 -9.44 10.34 -16.11
C VAL A 235 -8.27 11.02 -16.79
N ILE A 236 -8.51 12.13 -17.52
CA ILE A 236 -7.46 12.89 -18.20
C ILE A 236 -6.43 13.42 -17.19
N ALA A 237 -6.87 13.98 -16.07
CA ALA A 237 -5.96 14.52 -15.04
C ALA A 237 -5.06 13.43 -14.45
N LEU A 238 -5.62 12.26 -14.12
CA LEU A 238 -4.85 11.12 -13.61
C LEU A 238 -3.92 10.54 -14.67
N PHE A 239 -4.35 10.48 -15.92
CA PHE A 239 -3.53 10.02 -17.05
C PHE A 239 -2.31 10.94 -17.24
N VAL A 240 -2.52 12.26 -17.27
CA VAL A 240 -1.43 13.24 -17.42
C VAL A 240 -0.43 13.14 -16.26
N VAL A 241 -0.93 13.15 -15.02
CA VAL A 241 -0.05 13.00 -13.84
C VAL A 241 0.69 11.68 -13.89
N GLY A 242 0.00 10.59 -14.21
CA GLY A 242 0.59 9.26 -14.30
C GLY A 242 1.70 9.19 -15.35
N THR A 243 1.46 9.74 -16.53
CA THR A 243 2.45 9.79 -17.63
C THR A 243 3.69 10.61 -17.24
N VAL A 244 3.49 11.80 -16.66
CA VAL A 244 4.61 12.67 -16.21
C VAL A 244 5.44 11.95 -15.14
N LEU A 245 4.79 11.27 -14.19
CA LEU A 245 5.49 10.54 -13.13
C LEU A 245 6.24 9.32 -13.65
N VAL A 246 5.67 8.56 -14.60
CA VAL A 246 6.36 7.40 -15.21
C VAL A 246 7.57 7.86 -16.00
N ILE A 247 7.42 8.85 -16.87
CA ILE A 247 8.53 9.38 -17.67
C ILE A 247 9.59 9.98 -16.74
N GLY A 248 9.20 10.81 -15.78
CA GLY A 248 10.12 11.42 -14.82
C GLY A 248 10.84 10.38 -13.96
N GLY A 249 10.13 9.35 -13.47
CA GLY A 249 10.71 8.24 -12.72
C GLY A 249 11.68 7.40 -13.54
N TYR A 250 11.35 7.15 -14.81
CA TYR A 250 12.23 6.47 -15.76
C TYR A 250 13.52 7.28 -16.02
N LEU A 251 13.41 8.56 -16.33
CA LEU A 251 14.58 9.41 -16.55
C LEU A 251 15.43 9.54 -15.28
N LEU A 252 14.78 9.68 -14.12
CA LEU A 252 15.49 9.78 -12.84
C LEU A 252 16.22 8.47 -12.49
N SER A 253 15.74 7.33 -12.98
CA SER A 253 16.34 6.01 -12.68
C SER A 253 17.74 5.82 -13.26
N TYR A 254 18.14 6.62 -14.24
CA TYR A 254 19.51 6.62 -14.77
C TYR A 254 20.55 7.16 -13.77
N GLY A 255 20.16 8.08 -12.87
CA GLY A 255 21.01 8.59 -11.80
C GLY A 255 20.69 8.02 -10.43
N LEU A 256 19.45 7.66 -10.19
CA LEU A 256 18.95 7.09 -8.94
C LEU A 256 18.19 5.79 -9.27
N PRO A 257 18.83 4.62 -9.27
CA PRO A 257 18.21 3.36 -9.66
C PRO A 257 16.88 3.07 -8.95
N LEU A 258 15.95 2.41 -9.64
CA LEU A 258 14.71 1.92 -9.05
C LEU A 258 15.06 0.92 -7.96
N ASN A 259 14.67 1.18 -6.72
CA ASN A 259 14.94 0.27 -5.61
C ASN A 259 13.82 0.36 -4.56
N LYS A 260 13.10 -0.74 -4.38
CA LYS A 260 12.03 -0.88 -3.40
C LYS A 260 12.55 -0.90 -1.98
N ARG A 261 13.70 -1.54 -1.73
CA ARG A 261 14.21 -1.78 -0.36
C ARG A 261 14.57 -0.47 0.34
N ILE A 262 15.08 0.49 -0.42
CA ILE A 262 15.37 1.84 0.07
C ILE A 262 14.27 2.85 -0.27
N TRP A 263 13.20 2.42 -0.96
CA TRP A 263 12.09 3.28 -1.39
C TRP A 263 12.56 4.50 -2.18
N SER A 264 13.41 4.28 -3.22
CA SER A 264 14.09 5.34 -3.96
C SER A 264 13.13 6.35 -4.58
N PRO A 265 13.53 7.63 -4.78
CA PRO A 265 12.71 8.65 -5.40
C PRO A 265 12.21 8.29 -6.79
N SER A 266 13.06 7.67 -7.62
CA SER A 266 12.70 7.13 -8.94
C SER A 266 11.61 6.06 -8.83
N TYR A 267 11.72 5.15 -7.84
CA TYR A 267 10.74 4.12 -7.57
C TYR A 267 9.40 4.71 -7.13
N VAL A 268 9.40 5.75 -6.27
CA VAL A 268 8.18 6.47 -5.88
C VAL A 268 7.47 7.05 -7.09
N MET A 269 8.21 7.77 -7.95
CA MET A 269 7.63 8.37 -9.15
C MET A 269 7.08 7.31 -10.10
N MET A 270 7.86 6.28 -10.39
CA MET A 270 7.47 5.18 -11.29
C MET A 270 6.19 4.49 -10.80
N THR A 271 6.17 4.08 -9.53
CA THR A 271 5.04 3.31 -8.97
C THR A 271 3.79 4.16 -8.76
N CYS A 272 3.90 5.42 -8.32
CA CYS A 272 2.77 6.36 -8.27
C CYS A 272 2.23 6.67 -9.68
N GLY A 273 3.12 6.79 -10.66
CA GLY A 273 2.73 7.00 -12.04
C GLY A 273 1.93 5.83 -12.60
N LEU A 274 2.42 4.61 -12.44
CA LEU A 274 1.73 3.39 -12.85
C LEU A 274 0.38 3.21 -12.11
N ALA A 275 0.34 3.50 -10.81
CA ALA A 275 -0.90 3.45 -10.02
C ALA A 275 -1.94 4.48 -10.52
N SER A 276 -1.50 5.70 -10.87
CA SER A 276 -2.36 6.74 -11.42
C SER A 276 -2.91 6.37 -12.80
N LEU A 277 -2.07 5.80 -13.68
CA LEU A 277 -2.50 5.30 -15.01
C LEU A 277 -3.50 4.16 -14.86
N LEU A 278 -3.24 3.20 -13.97
CA LEU A 278 -4.17 2.09 -13.73
C LEU A 278 -5.50 2.60 -13.14
N GLN A 279 -5.47 3.57 -12.24
CA GLN A 279 -6.70 4.19 -11.71
C GLN A 279 -7.48 4.91 -12.83
N ALA A 280 -6.80 5.65 -13.72
CA ALA A 280 -7.43 6.30 -14.86
C ALA A 280 -8.08 5.27 -15.80
N PHE A 281 -7.37 4.17 -16.10
CA PHE A 281 -7.89 3.08 -16.92
C PHE A 281 -9.13 2.42 -16.28
N LEU A 282 -9.08 2.11 -14.98
CA LEU A 282 -10.23 1.52 -14.28
C LEU A 282 -11.43 2.48 -14.23
N MET A 283 -11.20 3.78 -14.05
CA MET A 283 -12.26 4.79 -14.13
C MET A 283 -12.88 4.83 -15.54
N TYR A 284 -12.06 4.77 -16.59
CA TYR A 284 -12.55 4.71 -17.96
C TYR A 284 -13.42 3.45 -18.18
N MET A 285 -12.93 2.28 -17.82
CA MET A 285 -13.63 1.01 -18.05
C MET A 285 -14.92 0.89 -17.21
N ILE A 286 -14.84 1.23 -15.92
CA ILE A 286 -15.91 0.98 -14.95
C ILE A 286 -16.89 2.15 -14.87
N ASP A 287 -16.36 3.38 -14.73
CA ASP A 287 -17.20 4.54 -14.44
C ASP A 287 -17.74 5.20 -15.72
N ILE A 288 -16.99 5.17 -16.84
CA ILE A 288 -17.43 5.71 -18.15
C ILE A 288 -18.10 4.60 -18.99
N GLN A 289 -17.37 3.51 -19.30
CA GLN A 289 -17.87 2.45 -20.18
C GLN A 289 -18.89 1.50 -19.50
N LYS A 290 -19.07 1.61 -18.17
CA LYS A 290 -19.96 0.78 -17.36
C LYS A 290 -19.68 -0.73 -17.46
N LYS A 291 -18.46 -1.13 -17.82
CA LYS A 291 -18.03 -2.53 -17.91
C LYS A 291 -17.63 -3.05 -16.52
N SER A 292 -18.61 -3.44 -15.71
CA SER A 292 -18.42 -3.82 -14.30
C SER A 292 -18.70 -5.31 -14.00
N GLY A 293 -19.03 -6.15 -14.98
CA GLY A 293 -19.40 -7.55 -14.74
C GLY A 293 -18.31 -8.41 -14.08
N TRP A 294 -17.03 -8.10 -14.28
CA TRP A 294 -15.87 -8.80 -13.71
C TRP A 294 -15.44 -8.27 -12.34
N THR A 295 -16.00 -7.14 -11.90
CA THR A 295 -15.47 -6.39 -10.75
C THR A 295 -15.81 -6.99 -9.40
N THR A 296 -16.82 -7.85 -9.30
CA THR A 296 -17.30 -8.41 -8.03
C THR A 296 -16.22 -9.09 -7.22
N PHE A 297 -15.34 -9.87 -7.88
CA PHE A 297 -14.22 -10.53 -7.23
C PHE A 297 -13.32 -9.53 -6.48
N PHE A 298 -12.85 -8.52 -7.19
CA PHE A 298 -11.98 -7.50 -6.59
C PHE A 298 -12.73 -6.58 -5.64
N HIS A 299 -14.01 -6.33 -5.86
CA HIS A 299 -14.83 -5.52 -4.95
C HIS A 299 -14.92 -6.14 -3.55
N VAL A 300 -15.00 -7.46 -3.46
CA VAL A 300 -14.97 -8.20 -2.18
C VAL A 300 -13.70 -7.87 -1.39
N PHE A 301 -12.54 -7.90 -2.03
CA PHE A 301 -11.27 -7.49 -1.40
C PHE A 301 -11.23 -5.98 -1.10
N GLY A 302 -11.73 -5.14 -2.00
CA GLY A 302 -11.64 -3.70 -1.88
C GLY A 302 -12.45 -3.08 -0.74
N VAL A 303 -13.59 -3.68 -0.38
CA VAL A 303 -14.46 -3.15 0.70
C VAL A 303 -13.95 -3.46 2.11
N ASN A 304 -13.20 -4.56 2.28
CA ASN A 304 -12.60 -5.00 3.54
C ASN A 304 -11.08 -5.16 3.43
N ALA A 305 -10.44 -4.33 2.62
CA ALA A 305 -9.05 -4.48 2.19
C ALA A 305 -8.06 -4.77 3.33
N LEU A 306 -8.09 -3.94 4.37
CA LEU A 306 -7.18 -4.07 5.49
C LEU A 306 -7.46 -5.31 6.34
N ALA A 307 -8.74 -5.62 6.57
CA ALA A 307 -9.14 -6.80 7.33
C ALA A 307 -8.72 -8.09 6.62
N LEU A 308 -8.88 -8.15 5.29
CA LEU A 308 -8.46 -9.31 4.50
C LEU A 308 -6.94 -9.44 4.41
N TYR A 309 -6.21 -8.31 4.34
CA TYR A 309 -4.75 -8.35 4.42
C TYR A 309 -4.27 -8.91 5.77
N VAL A 310 -4.77 -8.37 6.89
CA VAL A 310 -4.42 -8.88 8.23
C VAL A 310 -4.84 -10.34 8.41
N SER A 311 -6.03 -10.71 7.94
CA SER A 311 -6.51 -12.09 7.97
C SER A 311 -5.60 -13.03 7.17
N SER A 312 -5.09 -12.58 6.01
CA SER A 312 -4.19 -13.39 5.18
C SER A 312 -2.84 -13.63 5.86
N GLU A 313 -2.27 -12.61 6.51
CA GLU A 313 -1.00 -12.75 7.25
C GLU A 313 -1.16 -13.74 8.41
N LEU A 314 -2.19 -13.57 9.24
CA LEU A 314 -2.45 -14.48 10.38
C LEU A 314 -2.76 -15.91 9.91
N LEU A 315 -3.52 -16.06 8.84
CA LEU A 315 -3.86 -17.36 8.27
C LEU A 315 -2.62 -18.05 7.69
N GLN A 316 -1.73 -17.32 7.03
CA GLN A 316 -0.47 -17.85 6.50
C GLN A 316 0.41 -18.39 7.63
N ILE A 317 0.59 -17.61 8.70
CA ILE A 317 1.37 -18.01 9.87
C ILE A 317 0.78 -19.30 10.48
N LEU A 318 -0.53 -19.32 10.71
CA LEU A 318 -1.22 -20.48 11.29
C LEU A 318 -1.08 -21.71 10.43
N LEU A 319 -1.42 -21.63 9.13
CA LEU A 319 -1.40 -22.79 8.23
C LEU A 319 0.02 -23.33 8.00
N LYS A 320 1.02 -22.44 8.00
CA LYS A 320 2.44 -22.84 7.93
C LYS A 320 2.84 -23.62 9.18
N ASN A 321 2.50 -23.11 10.36
CA ASN A 321 2.89 -23.72 11.64
C ASN A 321 2.29 -25.12 11.85
N ILE A 322 1.01 -25.33 11.48
CA ILE A 322 0.35 -26.64 11.58
C ILE A 322 0.71 -27.59 10.42
N GLY A 323 1.62 -27.22 9.52
CA GLY A 323 2.05 -28.03 8.38
C GLY A 323 1.04 -28.16 7.23
N LEU A 324 -0.12 -27.50 7.33
CA LEU A 324 -1.17 -27.60 6.30
C LEU A 324 -0.76 -26.93 4.98
N SER A 325 0.00 -25.85 5.04
CA SER A 325 0.53 -25.16 3.85
C SER A 325 1.41 -26.11 3.02
N GLU A 326 2.31 -26.83 3.67
CA GLU A 326 3.19 -27.80 3.02
C GLU A 326 2.41 -28.99 2.45
N MET A 327 1.45 -29.53 3.22
CA MET A 327 0.60 -30.64 2.77
C MET A 327 -0.20 -30.28 1.52
N VAL A 328 -0.81 -29.09 1.48
CA VAL A 328 -1.58 -28.61 0.32
C VAL A 328 -0.66 -28.36 -0.87
N TYR A 329 0.49 -27.74 -0.66
CA TYR A 329 1.46 -27.52 -1.74
C TYR A 329 1.96 -28.82 -2.33
N ASN A 330 2.32 -29.80 -1.51
CA ASN A 330 2.78 -31.13 -1.96
C ASN A 330 1.68 -31.87 -2.73
N GLY A 331 0.42 -31.75 -2.31
CA GLY A 331 -0.73 -32.28 -3.06
C GLY A 331 -0.91 -31.61 -4.43
N ILE A 332 -0.72 -30.31 -4.53
CA ILE A 332 -0.75 -29.58 -5.81
C ILE A 332 0.44 -29.99 -6.68
N HIS A 333 1.65 -30.10 -6.09
CA HIS A 333 2.86 -30.46 -6.82
C HIS A 333 2.81 -31.90 -7.35
N ALA A 334 2.15 -32.82 -6.65
CA ALA A 334 1.92 -34.16 -7.15
C ALA A 334 1.13 -34.25 -8.47
N VAL A 335 0.35 -33.19 -8.77
CA VAL A 335 -0.45 -33.07 -10.00
C VAL A 335 0.21 -32.12 -11.02
N ILE A 336 0.88 -31.10 -10.54
CA ILE A 336 1.53 -30.05 -11.36
C ILE A 336 3.05 -30.16 -11.13
N GLU A 337 3.74 -30.92 -11.95
CA GLU A 337 5.18 -31.22 -11.81
C GLU A 337 6.11 -29.98 -11.83
N PRO A 338 5.93 -28.95 -12.73
CA PRO A 338 6.83 -27.79 -12.71
C PRO A 338 6.65 -26.96 -11.42
N LEU A 339 7.70 -26.89 -10.57
CA LEU A 339 7.70 -26.23 -9.26
C LEU A 339 7.11 -24.82 -9.30
N LYS A 340 7.47 -24.01 -10.31
CA LYS A 340 6.97 -22.62 -10.45
C LYS A 340 5.46 -22.56 -10.68
N TRP A 341 4.90 -23.53 -11.42
CA TRP A 341 3.46 -23.62 -11.64
C TRP A 341 2.72 -24.14 -10.41
N ALA A 342 3.30 -25.08 -9.68
CA ALA A 342 2.76 -25.56 -8.40
C ALA A 342 2.72 -24.42 -7.37
N SER A 343 3.79 -23.61 -7.29
CA SER A 343 3.86 -22.43 -6.44
C SER A 343 2.79 -21.39 -6.79
N LEU A 344 2.61 -21.09 -8.09
CA LEU A 344 1.55 -20.19 -8.55
C LEU A 344 0.15 -20.74 -8.24
N ALA A 345 -0.08 -22.04 -8.46
CA ALA A 345 -1.36 -22.67 -8.15
C ALA A 345 -1.68 -22.59 -6.65
N TYR A 346 -0.68 -22.82 -5.79
CA TYR A 346 -0.81 -22.63 -4.34
C TYR A 346 -1.13 -21.18 -3.96
N ALA A 347 -0.44 -20.20 -4.56
CA ALA A 347 -0.71 -18.79 -4.32
C ALA A 347 -2.13 -18.40 -4.74
N ILE A 348 -2.61 -18.89 -5.88
CA ILE A 348 -4.00 -18.69 -6.34
C ILE A 348 -4.99 -19.36 -5.37
N TYR A 349 -4.73 -20.60 -4.94
CA TYR A 349 -5.53 -21.26 -3.90
C TYR A 349 -5.65 -20.40 -2.65
N PHE A 350 -4.56 -19.79 -2.20
CA PHE A 350 -4.56 -18.95 -1.00
C PHE A 350 -5.37 -17.65 -1.19
N VAL A 351 -5.31 -17.05 -2.39
CA VAL A 351 -6.17 -15.92 -2.76
C VAL A 351 -7.64 -16.32 -2.73
N LEU A 352 -7.98 -17.49 -3.29
CA LEU A 352 -9.37 -18.00 -3.31
C LEU A 352 -9.87 -18.31 -1.89
N LEU A 353 -9.03 -18.86 -1.02
CA LEU A 353 -9.36 -19.08 0.38
C LEU A 353 -9.72 -17.76 1.09
N ASN A 354 -8.91 -16.72 0.90
CA ASN A 354 -9.19 -15.38 1.43
C ASN A 354 -10.41 -14.73 0.75
N PHE A 355 -10.66 -15.02 -0.53
CA PHE A 355 -11.88 -14.58 -1.20
C PHE A 355 -13.13 -15.16 -0.53
N VAL A 356 -13.15 -16.43 -0.16
CA VAL A 356 -14.30 -17.05 0.55
C VAL A 356 -14.59 -16.31 1.86
N ILE A 357 -13.55 -16.02 2.66
CA ILE A 357 -13.68 -15.23 3.90
C ILE A 357 -14.27 -13.85 3.59
N GLY A 358 -13.68 -13.15 2.63
CA GLY A 358 -14.13 -11.83 2.20
C GLY A 358 -15.55 -11.83 1.63
N TYR A 359 -15.93 -12.87 0.89
CA TYR A 359 -17.25 -13.01 0.29
C TYR A 359 -18.36 -13.20 1.34
N VAL A 360 -18.08 -13.95 2.40
CA VAL A 360 -18.99 -14.08 3.55
C VAL A 360 -19.24 -12.73 4.21
N LEU A 361 -18.18 -11.95 4.47
CA LEU A 361 -18.30 -10.60 5.02
C LEU A 361 -19.09 -9.67 4.07
N TYR A 362 -18.79 -9.76 2.78
CA TYR A 362 -19.44 -8.96 1.75
C TYR A 362 -20.94 -9.25 1.66
N ARG A 363 -21.32 -10.54 1.62
CA ARG A 363 -22.74 -10.96 1.58
C ARG A 363 -23.50 -10.55 2.84
N LYS A 364 -22.87 -10.61 4.00
CA LYS A 364 -23.44 -10.17 5.28
C LYS A 364 -23.39 -8.65 5.47
N LYS A 365 -22.85 -7.89 4.49
CA LYS A 365 -22.65 -6.42 4.56
C LYS A 365 -21.85 -5.98 5.79
N ILE A 366 -20.93 -6.82 6.25
CA ILE A 366 -20.00 -6.49 7.34
C ILE A 366 -18.80 -5.77 6.76
N TYR A 367 -18.63 -4.50 7.14
CA TYR A 367 -17.52 -3.66 6.71
C TYR A 367 -16.66 -3.32 7.94
N ILE A 368 -15.52 -3.95 8.05
CA ILE A 368 -14.56 -3.71 9.14
C ILE A 368 -13.81 -2.42 8.84
N LYS A 369 -14.10 -1.38 9.61
CA LYS A 369 -13.46 -0.06 9.51
C LYS A 369 -12.64 0.19 10.77
N LEU A 370 -11.37 0.48 10.59
CA LEU A 370 -10.48 0.94 11.64
C LEU A 370 -10.54 2.45 11.79
#